data_01393df57d04d7bb51d0a3f51f0e22bb
#
_entry.id   01393df57d04d7bb51d0a3f51f0e22bb
#
_cell.length_a   1.000
_cell.length_b   1.000
_cell.length_c   1.000
_cell.angle_alpha   90.00
_cell.angle_beta   90.00
_cell.angle_gamma   90.00
#
_symmetry.space_group_name_H-M   'P 1'
#
loop_
_entity.id
_entity.type
_entity.pdbx_description
1 polymer ?
#
loop_
_entity_poly.entity_id
_entity_poly.type
_entity_poly.pdbx_seq_one_letter_code
_entity_poly.pdbx_strand_id
1 'polypeptide(L)'
;IRSEIIPIVILTSNGTRDLSDALRRRCLYHYVEYPDVSREADILRLKVPDADRRLIEQAAQFVNSLRKEDLEKKPGIAESIDWLKALMLCGFQSMPDDPLLIRGSLSCLIKTARDRVDVNDDMLQRLLA
;
A
#
# COMPACT_ATOMS: atom_id res chain seq x y z
N ILE A 1 -17.83 -25.77 30.05
CA ILE A 1 -16.70 -26.42 29.38
C ILE A 1 -15.48 -25.58 29.74
N ARG A 2 -14.52 -26.15 30.44
CA ARG A 2 -13.22 -25.53 30.71
C ARG A 2 -12.21 -26.11 29.73
N SER A 3 -11.47 -25.23 29.01
CA SER A 3 -10.34 -25.67 28.20
C SER A 3 -9.16 -25.98 29.12
N GLU A 4 -8.50 -27.11 28.92
CA GLU A 4 -7.26 -27.47 29.60
C GLU A 4 -6.06 -26.71 29.10
N ILE A 5 -6.15 -26.13 27.90
CA ILE A 5 -5.10 -25.35 27.26
C ILE A 5 -5.62 -23.92 27.06
N ILE A 6 -4.86 -22.93 27.52
CA ILE A 6 -5.14 -21.52 27.27
C ILE A 6 -4.70 -21.20 25.83
N PRO A 7 -5.62 -20.88 24.90
CA PRO A 7 -5.25 -20.57 23.54
C PRO A 7 -4.60 -19.17 23.44
N ILE A 8 -3.64 -19.02 22.55
CA ILE A 8 -3.17 -17.71 22.12
C ILE A 8 -4.14 -17.22 21.03
N VAL A 9 -4.78 -16.07 21.27
CA VAL A 9 -5.74 -15.49 20.35
C VAL A 9 -5.19 -14.17 19.81
N ILE A 10 -5.12 -14.07 18.49
CA ILE A 10 -4.71 -12.83 17.79
C ILE A 10 -5.92 -12.32 17.01
N LEU A 11 -6.31 -11.08 17.30
CA LEU A 11 -7.39 -10.38 16.60
C LEU A 11 -6.77 -9.33 15.68
N THR A 12 -7.20 -9.31 14.42
CA THR A 12 -6.77 -8.30 13.44
C THR A 12 -7.97 -7.44 13.04
N SER A 13 -7.70 -6.14 12.81
CA SER A 13 -8.67 -5.18 12.32
C SER A 13 -8.00 -4.28 11.27
N ASN A 14 -8.73 -3.95 10.22
CA ASN A 14 -8.28 -3.00 9.19
C ASN A 14 -8.66 -1.54 9.51
N GLY A 15 -9.14 -1.27 10.72
CA GLY A 15 -9.50 0.09 11.17
C GLY A 15 -10.81 0.64 10.59
N THR A 16 -11.55 -0.11 9.75
CA THR A 16 -12.83 0.35 9.18
C THR A 16 -13.95 0.44 10.20
N ARG A 17 -13.80 -0.21 11.33
CA ARG A 17 -14.71 -0.12 12.48
C ARG A 17 -13.89 0.07 13.74
N ASP A 18 -14.34 1.00 14.59
CA ASP A 18 -13.75 1.17 15.90
C ASP A 18 -13.92 -0.11 16.73
N LEU A 19 -12.81 -0.56 17.30
CA LEU A 19 -12.84 -1.63 18.28
C LEU A 19 -13.54 -1.11 19.54
N SER A 20 -14.50 -1.89 20.06
CA SER A 20 -15.18 -1.53 21.29
C SER A 20 -14.19 -1.34 22.45
N ASP A 21 -14.46 -0.40 23.36
CA ASP A 21 -13.64 -0.18 24.54
C ASP A 21 -13.49 -1.44 25.41
N ALA A 22 -14.50 -2.26 25.45
CA ALA A 22 -14.46 -3.53 26.16
C ALA A 22 -13.41 -4.49 25.58
N LEU A 23 -13.24 -4.50 24.26
CA LEU A 23 -12.24 -5.31 23.58
C LEU A 23 -10.82 -4.73 23.79
N ARG A 24 -10.67 -3.42 23.62
CA ARG A 24 -9.39 -2.72 23.84
C ARG A 24 -8.83 -2.94 25.24
N ARG A 25 -9.69 -2.91 26.27
CA ARG A 25 -9.29 -3.11 27.68
C ARG A 25 -8.89 -4.53 28.02
N ARG A 26 -9.28 -5.51 27.20
CA ARG A 26 -9.03 -6.96 27.45
C ARG A 26 -7.92 -7.54 26.59
N CYS A 27 -7.39 -6.76 25.61
CA CYS A 27 -6.36 -7.19 24.69
C CYS A 27 -5.14 -6.30 24.82
N LEU A 28 -3.97 -6.85 24.50
CA LEU A 28 -2.81 -6.03 24.17
C LEU A 28 -3.05 -5.45 22.78
N TYR A 29 -3.03 -4.12 22.68
CA TYR A 29 -3.26 -3.42 21.42
C TYR A 29 -1.93 -3.03 20.79
N HIS A 30 -1.78 -3.36 19.52
CA HIS A 30 -0.65 -2.92 18.70
C HIS A 30 -1.17 -2.36 17.39
N TYR A 31 -0.80 -1.14 17.07
CA TYR A 31 -1.08 -0.52 15.78
C TYR A 31 0.09 -0.77 14.83
N VAL A 32 -0.22 -1.28 13.64
CA VAL A 32 0.79 -1.52 12.59
C VAL A 32 0.73 -0.36 11.61
N GLU A 33 1.76 0.48 11.63
CA GLU A 33 1.90 1.60 10.69
C GLU A 33 2.27 1.12 9.28
N TYR A 34 2.04 1.97 8.29
CA TYR A 34 2.60 1.74 6.96
C TYR A 34 4.12 1.73 7.04
N PRO A 35 4.79 0.85 6.27
CA PRO A 35 6.24 0.83 6.24
C PRO A 35 6.79 2.13 5.63
N ASP A 36 8.00 2.48 6.02
CA ASP A 36 8.80 3.48 5.31
C ASP A 36 9.20 2.98 3.92
N VAL A 37 9.79 3.87 3.11
CA VAL A 37 10.20 3.56 1.72
C VAL A 37 11.16 2.38 1.66
N SER A 38 12.14 2.31 2.56
CA SER A 38 13.16 1.25 2.58
C SER A 38 12.51 -0.11 2.87
N ARG A 39 11.69 -0.16 3.90
CA ARG A 39 10.98 -1.38 4.31
C ARG A 39 9.98 -1.83 3.25
N GLU A 40 9.28 -0.89 2.60
CA GLU A 40 8.37 -1.22 1.51
C GLU A 40 9.12 -1.78 0.30
N ALA A 41 10.26 -1.18 -0.09
CA ALA A 41 11.11 -1.72 -1.16
C ALA A 41 11.60 -3.14 -0.85
N ASP A 42 11.97 -3.44 0.40
CA ASP A 42 12.37 -4.78 0.81
C ASP A 42 11.21 -5.79 0.69
N ILE A 43 10.01 -5.39 1.09
CA ILE A 43 8.80 -6.22 0.95
C ILE A 43 8.50 -6.47 -0.54
N LEU A 44 8.54 -5.43 -1.37
CA LEU A 44 8.30 -5.54 -2.80
C LEU A 44 9.33 -6.47 -3.46
N ARG A 45 10.62 -6.34 -3.12
CA ARG A 45 11.69 -7.22 -3.62
C ARG A 45 11.47 -8.68 -3.25
N LEU A 46 11.02 -8.93 -2.02
CA LEU A 46 10.72 -10.29 -1.57
C LEU A 46 9.49 -10.89 -2.27
N LYS A 47 8.48 -10.08 -2.56
CA LYS A 47 7.19 -10.52 -3.12
C LYS A 47 7.18 -10.55 -4.66
N VAL A 48 8.04 -9.77 -5.29
CA VAL A 48 8.16 -9.65 -6.75
C VAL A 48 9.65 -9.70 -7.13
N PRO A 49 10.30 -10.87 -6.97
CA PRO A 49 11.76 -11.00 -7.13
C PRO A 49 12.25 -10.74 -8.56
N ASP A 50 11.36 -10.89 -9.55
CA ASP A 50 11.69 -10.69 -10.97
C ASP A 50 11.59 -9.20 -11.40
N ALA A 51 11.17 -8.31 -10.50
CA ALA A 51 11.10 -6.88 -10.79
C ALA A 51 12.50 -6.24 -10.79
N ASP A 52 12.72 -5.30 -11.72
CA ASP A 52 13.94 -4.52 -11.72
C ASP A 52 14.08 -3.72 -10.41
N ARG A 53 15.31 -3.70 -9.88
CA ARG A 53 15.60 -3.02 -8.61
C ARG A 53 15.22 -1.55 -8.64
N ARG A 54 15.47 -0.86 -9.75
CA ARG A 54 15.16 0.55 -9.92
C ARG A 54 13.65 0.78 -9.89
N LEU A 55 12.89 -0.08 -10.58
CA LEU A 55 11.42 -0.02 -10.57
C LEU A 55 10.85 -0.23 -9.15
N ILE A 56 11.40 -1.19 -8.40
CA ILE A 56 11.00 -1.46 -7.01
C ILE A 56 11.19 -0.21 -6.13
N GLU A 57 12.39 0.39 -6.18
CA GLU A 57 12.74 1.56 -5.37
C GLU A 57 11.84 2.75 -5.72
N GLN A 58 11.62 3.01 -7.00
CA GLN A 58 10.75 4.08 -7.48
C GLN A 58 9.27 3.84 -7.15
N ALA A 59 8.79 2.60 -7.27
CA ALA A 59 7.42 2.25 -6.90
C ALA A 59 7.18 2.44 -5.39
N ALA A 60 8.12 2.01 -4.54
CA ALA A 60 8.04 2.22 -3.10
C ALA A 60 8.02 3.71 -2.74
N GLN A 61 8.88 4.51 -3.39
CA GLN A 61 8.91 5.96 -3.22
C GLN A 61 7.59 6.62 -3.63
N PHE A 62 7.07 6.26 -4.80
CA PHE A 62 5.80 6.78 -5.31
C PHE A 62 4.63 6.48 -4.37
N VAL A 63 4.47 5.22 -3.95
CA VAL A 63 3.37 4.83 -3.07
C VAL A 63 3.48 5.51 -1.71
N ASN A 64 4.71 5.62 -1.17
CA ASN A 64 4.93 6.32 0.09
C ASN A 64 4.56 7.81 -0.01
N SER A 65 4.89 8.46 -1.12
CA SER A 65 4.52 9.85 -1.40
C SER A 65 3.00 9.99 -1.60
N LEU A 66 2.38 9.08 -2.33
CA LEU A 66 0.93 9.05 -2.54
C LEU A 66 0.15 8.91 -1.22
N ARG A 67 0.66 8.13 -0.25
CA ARG A 67 0.04 8.01 1.09
C ARG A 67 0.06 9.29 1.91
N LYS A 68 0.91 10.26 1.56
CA LYS A 68 0.96 11.57 2.25
C LYS A 68 -0.10 12.53 1.72
N GLU A 69 -0.65 12.26 0.54
CA GLU A 69 -1.75 13.04 -0.02
C GLU A 69 -3.07 12.78 0.74
N ASP A 70 -4.04 13.68 0.58
CA ASP A 70 -5.36 13.59 1.23
C ASP A 70 -6.26 12.59 0.47
N LEU A 71 -6.02 11.31 0.69
CA LEU A 71 -6.80 10.23 0.11
C LEU A 71 -7.82 9.70 1.11
N GLU A 72 -9.02 9.42 0.61
CA GLU A 72 -10.06 8.72 1.37
C GLU A 72 -9.60 7.31 1.77
N LYS A 73 -8.90 6.62 0.86
CA LYS A 73 -8.33 5.30 1.11
C LYS A 73 -6.89 5.21 0.63
N LYS A 74 -5.96 5.26 1.58
CA LYS A 74 -4.54 5.10 1.30
C LYS A 74 -4.22 3.67 0.85
N PRO A 75 -3.38 3.48 -0.21
CA PRO A 75 -3.01 2.15 -0.68
C PRO A 75 -2.22 1.37 0.38
N GLY A 76 -2.56 0.10 0.57
CA GLY A 76 -1.83 -0.84 1.42
C GLY A 76 -0.68 -1.53 0.67
N ILE A 77 0.00 -2.45 1.35
CA ILE A 77 1.10 -3.23 0.77
C ILE A 77 0.62 -4.15 -0.36
N ALA A 78 -0.58 -4.72 -0.24
CA ALA A 78 -1.15 -5.57 -1.27
C ALA A 78 -1.34 -4.79 -2.57
N GLU A 79 -1.90 -3.59 -2.49
CA GLU A 79 -2.06 -2.69 -3.63
C GLU A 79 -0.72 -2.30 -4.26
N SER A 80 0.32 -2.08 -3.46
CA SER A 80 1.67 -1.79 -3.97
C SER A 80 2.26 -2.96 -4.74
N ILE A 81 2.09 -4.20 -4.23
CA ILE A 81 2.55 -5.42 -4.90
C ILE A 81 1.83 -5.61 -6.24
N ASP A 82 0.51 -5.46 -6.24
CA ASP A 82 -0.31 -5.62 -7.45
C ASP A 82 0.04 -4.56 -8.50
N TRP A 83 0.28 -3.32 -8.05
CA TRP A 83 0.69 -2.25 -8.95
C TRP A 83 2.08 -2.49 -9.56
N LEU A 84 3.07 -2.91 -8.75
CA LEU A 84 4.40 -3.27 -9.27
C LEU A 84 4.32 -4.36 -10.33
N LYS A 85 3.51 -5.41 -10.09
CA LYS A 85 3.26 -6.46 -11.09
C LYS A 85 2.63 -5.91 -12.37
N ALA A 86 1.66 -5.00 -12.25
CA ALA A 86 1.03 -4.37 -13.40
C ALA A 86 2.04 -3.56 -14.23
N LEU A 87 2.92 -2.79 -13.57
CA LEU A 87 3.99 -2.05 -14.26
C LEU A 87 4.95 -2.99 -15.01
N MET A 88 5.34 -4.11 -14.38
CA MET A 88 6.16 -5.13 -15.05
C MET A 88 5.47 -5.75 -16.28
N LEU A 89 4.18 -6.06 -16.18
CA LEU A 89 3.40 -6.59 -17.31
C LEU A 89 3.30 -5.60 -18.47
N CYS A 90 3.36 -4.29 -18.16
CA CYS A 90 3.46 -3.24 -19.16
C CYS A 90 4.89 -3.08 -19.74
N GLY A 91 5.86 -3.86 -19.28
CA GLY A 91 7.23 -3.87 -19.78
C GLY A 91 8.14 -2.80 -19.16
N PHE A 92 7.71 -2.13 -18.08
CA PHE A 92 8.52 -1.12 -17.41
C PHE A 92 9.64 -1.75 -16.57
N GLN A 93 10.86 -1.26 -16.73
CA GLN A 93 12.02 -1.58 -15.88
C GLN A 93 12.37 -0.41 -14.94
N SER A 94 11.78 0.75 -15.17
CA SER A 94 11.83 1.94 -14.31
C SER A 94 10.51 2.68 -14.42
N MET A 95 10.23 3.54 -13.45
CA MET A 95 9.06 4.40 -13.49
C MET A 95 9.12 5.32 -14.70
N PRO A 96 8.07 5.40 -15.53
CA PRO A 96 8.03 6.34 -16.63
C PRO A 96 7.84 7.77 -16.13
N ASP A 97 8.46 8.72 -16.82
CA ASP A 97 8.34 10.15 -16.50
C ASP A 97 6.97 10.73 -16.95
N ASP A 98 6.30 10.05 -17.88
CA ASP A 98 4.99 10.48 -18.40
C ASP A 98 3.86 9.91 -17.53
N PRO A 99 3.08 10.77 -16.84
CA PRO A 99 1.94 10.35 -16.03
C PRO A 99 0.90 9.53 -16.78
N LEU A 100 0.72 9.76 -18.08
CA LEU A 100 -0.27 9.06 -18.91
C LEU A 100 0.03 7.56 -18.99
N LEU A 101 1.32 7.18 -18.97
CA LEU A 101 1.74 5.79 -19.08
C LEU A 101 1.38 4.96 -17.83
N ILE A 102 1.33 5.59 -16.66
CA ILE A 102 0.97 4.90 -15.41
C ILE A 102 -0.50 5.04 -15.06
N ARG A 103 -1.21 5.98 -15.67
CA ARG A 103 -2.62 6.31 -15.33
C ARG A 103 -3.54 5.09 -15.38
N GLY A 104 -3.39 4.25 -16.40
CA GLY A 104 -4.16 3.01 -16.52
C GLY A 104 -3.93 2.01 -15.38
N SER A 105 -2.71 1.97 -14.84
CA SER A 105 -2.32 1.06 -13.76
C SER A 105 -2.70 1.56 -12.37
N LEU A 106 -3.04 2.86 -12.21
CA LEU A 106 -3.40 3.44 -10.91
C LEU A 106 -4.64 2.80 -10.28
N SER A 107 -5.49 2.11 -11.05
CA SER A 107 -6.60 1.33 -10.51
C SER A 107 -6.15 0.23 -9.53
N CYS A 108 -4.90 -0.17 -9.58
CA CYS A 108 -4.31 -1.06 -8.57
C CYS A 108 -4.17 -0.36 -7.20
N LEU A 109 -3.84 0.93 -7.18
CA LEU A 109 -3.60 1.72 -5.97
C LEU A 109 -4.86 2.46 -5.48
N ILE A 110 -5.63 3.03 -6.40
CA ILE A 110 -6.76 3.90 -6.12
C ILE A 110 -8.06 3.10 -6.16
N LYS A 111 -8.76 3.03 -5.03
CA LYS A 111 -9.94 2.16 -4.87
C LYS A 111 -11.26 2.91 -4.68
N THR A 112 -11.24 4.25 -4.60
CA THR A 112 -12.44 5.07 -4.46
C THR A 112 -12.63 5.97 -5.67
N ALA A 113 -13.89 6.34 -5.95
CA ALA A 113 -14.21 7.26 -7.05
C ALA A 113 -13.67 8.67 -6.77
N ARG A 114 -13.71 9.10 -5.50
CA ARG A 114 -13.17 10.39 -5.06
C ARG A 114 -11.67 10.47 -5.32
N ASP A 115 -10.91 9.52 -4.77
CA ASP A 115 -9.44 9.52 -4.93
C ASP A 115 -9.02 9.47 -6.39
N ARG A 116 -9.83 8.81 -7.26
CA ARG A 116 -9.57 8.75 -8.70
C ARG A 116 -9.66 10.12 -9.38
N VAL A 117 -10.51 11.01 -8.87
CA VAL A 117 -10.64 12.38 -9.37
C VAL A 117 -9.54 13.26 -8.79
N ASP A 118 -9.24 13.09 -7.49
CA ASP A 118 -8.28 13.91 -6.77
C ASP A 118 -6.83 13.66 -7.25
N VAL A 119 -6.50 12.40 -7.62
CA VAL A 119 -5.20 12.03 -8.21
C VAL A 119 -5.18 12.41 -9.70
N ASN A 120 -5.02 13.70 -9.95
CA ASN A 120 -4.95 14.29 -11.28
C ASN A 120 -3.52 14.31 -11.86
N ASP A 121 -3.37 14.78 -13.10
CA ASP A 121 -2.09 14.78 -13.80
C ASP A 121 -1.04 15.67 -13.12
N ASP A 122 -1.43 16.80 -12.55
CA ASP A 122 -0.54 17.70 -11.82
C ASP A 122 0.02 17.02 -10.57
N MET A 123 -0.81 16.30 -9.84
CA MET A 123 -0.39 15.49 -8.69
C MET A 123 0.57 14.38 -9.13
N LEU A 124 0.22 13.65 -10.19
CA LEU A 124 1.07 12.57 -10.70
C LEU A 124 2.43 13.06 -11.14
N GLN A 125 2.49 14.20 -11.84
CA GLN A 125 3.73 14.83 -12.25
C GLN A 125 4.62 15.19 -11.06
N ARG A 126 4.02 15.71 -9.99
CA ARG A 126 4.71 16.01 -8.73
C ARG A 126 5.23 14.75 -8.02
N LEU A 127 4.47 13.66 -8.06
CA LEU A 127 4.83 12.40 -7.41
C LEU A 127 5.91 11.62 -8.19
N LEU A 128 6.04 11.87 -9.49
CA LEU A 128 7.05 11.26 -10.36
C LEU A 128 8.38 12.03 -10.38
N ALA A 129 8.36 13.31 -10.02
CA ALA A 129 9.56 14.15 -9.96
C ALA A 129 10.47 13.78 -8.77
#